data_790c2c666f67fc71e9291a1a13c05102
#
_entry.id   790c2c666f67fc71e9291a1a13c05102
#
_cell.length_a   1.000
_cell.length_b   1.000
_cell.length_c   1.000
_cell.angle_alpha   90.00
_cell.angle_beta   90.00
_cell.angle_gamma   90.00
#
_symmetry.space_group_name_H-M   'P 1'
#
loop_
_entity.id
_entity.type
_entity.pdbx_description
1 polymer ?
#
loop_
_entity_poly.entity_id
_entity_poly.type
_entity_poly.pdbx_seq_one_letter_code
_entity_poly.pdbx_strand_id
1 'polypeptide(L)'
;MMTLGLMSLSHQHENDYAEELAIRASNYGIRFIRFTPLDITPGSTQIKAHSYHPKSAQWNEIKCEIPDWIYDRCFYGKDQRSRKAKPIVEWLKKYPKTSFLGYGLPDKWTVFKTLKTDSIVQAYLPLTTIAQSGQDILRRLAKEKSCVLKPAYSGGRGIIYLEMTGKTVKASYQVGKHKQLKSFSKQASFETWCKKILQHRYLLQSYLDIQDQEGYPCDIRLLLQKNSSGEWKLSGKTVRRSYQHALLTNTTGTGEAMSFENWLLSIPKKRQTILLDDLNTIHQAVPTTLEAEHGRLFELGLDICLTKDGKVWLIDVNSKPGKKTFLSQSSETMRDFLYNGPLAYCLFLEEVNKKEAEKK
;
A
#
# COMPACT_ATOMS: atom_id res chain seq x y z
N MET A 1 20.11 18.78 -17.00
CA MET A 1 18.80 18.12 -17.19
C MET A 1 18.58 17.25 -15.96
N MET A 2 17.49 17.43 -15.25
CA MET A 2 17.14 16.68 -14.05
C MET A 2 16.85 15.21 -14.37
N THR A 3 17.33 14.30 -13.53
CA THR A 3 17.15 12.85 -13.72
C THR A 3 16.20 12.27 -12.67
N LEU A 4 15.13 11.63 -13.10
CA LEU A 4 14.24 10.84 -12.25
C LEU A 4 14.52 9.35 -12.47
N GLY A 5 14.87 8.64 -11.40
CA GLY A 5 15.10 7.20 -11.41
C GLY A 5 13.94 6.42 -10.81
N LEU A 6 13.31 5.53 -11.58
CA LEU A 6 12.41 4.52 -11.05
C LEU A 6 13.23 3.37 -10.45
N MET A 7 13.20 3.24 -9.15
CA MET A 7 13.95 2.21 -8.44
C MET A 7 13.01 1.05 -8.07
N SER A 8 13.36 -0.16 -8.50
CA SER A 8 12.61 -1.39 -8.20
C SER A 8 13.55 -2.56 -7.89
N LEU A 9 13.05 -3.66 -7.35
CA LEU A 9 13.87 -4.85 -7.08
C LEU A 9 14.19 -5.67 -8.33
N SER A 10 13.53 -5.42 -9.46
CA SER A 10 13.76 -6.07 -10.74
C SER A 10 13.43 -5.12 -11.87
N HIS A 11 14.25 -5.09 -12.91
CA HIS A 11 14.00 -4.28 -14.11
C HIS A 11 12.71 -4.64 -14.84
N GLN A 12 12.19 -5.84 -14.65
CA GLN A 12 10.93 -6.29 -15.26
C GLN A 12 9.68 -5.93 -14.44
N HIS A 13 9.88 -5.44 -13.22
CA HIS A 13 8.76 -5.11 -12.34
C HIS A 13 8.06 -3.84 -12.83
N GLU A 14 6.74 -3.90 -12.99
CA GLU A 14 5.90 -2.80 -13.51
C GLU A 14 6.41 -2.24 -14.87
N ASN A 15 6.84 -3.12 -15.79
CA ASN A 15 7.48 -2.73 -17.05
C ASN A 15 6.63 -1.75 -17.86
N ASP A 16 5.34 -2.05 -18.09
CA ASP A 16 4.42 -1.21 -18.86
C ASP A 16 4.26 0.19 -18.22
N TYR A 17 4.22 0.23 -16.87
CA TYR A 17 4.16 1.48 -16.14
C TYR A 17 5.45 2.30 -16.29
N ALA A 18 6.60 1.65 -16.26
CA ALA A 18 7.90 2.29 -16.45
C ALA A 18 8.07 2.86 -17.87
N GLU A 19 7.59 2.15 -18.88
CA GLU A 19 7.61 2.59 -20.29
C GLU A 19 6.76 3.84 -20.50
N GLU A 20 5.55 3.83 -19.95
CA GLU A 20 4.65 4.99 -20.02
C GLU A 20 5.22 6.23 -19.35
N LEU A 21 5.90 6.07 -18.22
CA LEU A 21 6.63 7.16 -17.56
C LEU A 21 7.78 7.65 -18.43
N ALA A 22 8.56 6.75 -19.02
CA ALA A 22 9.71 7.09 -19.86
C ALA A 22 9.30 7.86 -21.12
N ILE A 23 8.20 7.45 -21.77
CA ILE A 23 7.64 8.13 -22.95
C ILE A 23 7.23 9.56 -22.60
N ARG A 24 6.56 9.75 -21.46
CA ARG A 24 6.05 11.06 -21.03
C ARG A 24 7.12 11.98 -20.45
N ALA A 25 8.20 11.43 -19.90
CA ALA A 25 9.23 12.19 -19.20
C ALA A 25 9.86 13.29 -20.06
N SER A 26 9.97 13.08 -21.38
CA SER A 26 10.49 14.09 -22.31
C SER A 26 9.63 15.37 -22.34
N ASN A 27 8.31 15.25 -22.20
CA ASN A 27 7.38 16.39 -22.16
C ASN A 27 7.58 17.27 -20.90
N TYR A 28 8.23 16.71 -19.87
CA TYR A 28 8.57 17.38 -18.61
C TYR A 28 10.03 17.84 -18.56
N GLY A 29 10.81 17.64 -19.62
CA GLY A 29 12.25 17.92 -19.60
C GLY A 29 13.05 17.05 -18.63
N ILE A 30 12.53 15.88 -18.27
CA ILE A 30 13.10 14.94 -17.32
C ILE A 30 13.83 13.83 -18.08
N ARG A 31 15.07 13.55 -17.71
CA ARG A 31 15.76 12.32 -18.07
C ARG A 31 15.25 11.20 -17.18
N PHE A 32 14.54 10.23 -17.75
CA PHE A 32 14.00 9.10 -17.00
C PHE A 32 14.89 7.87 -17.16
N ILE A 33 15.20 7.21 -16.03
CA ILE A 33 15.96 5.96 -15.98
C ILE A 33 15.28 4.97 -15.05
N ARG A 34 15.52 3.67 -15.25
CA ARG A 34 15.16 2.64 -14.28
C ARG A 34 16.41 1.91 -13.80
N PHE A 35 16.43 1.52 -12.53
CA PHE A 35 17.55 0.81 -11.92
C PHE A 35 17.09 -0.02 -10.71
N THR A 36 17.96 -0.90 -10.22
CA THR A 36 17.76 -1.62 -8.97
C THR A 36 18.75 -1.14 -7.91
N PRO A 37 18.45 -1.26 -6.61
CA PRO A 37 19.43 -0.95 -5.58
C PRO A 37 20.75 -1.72 -5.75
N LEU A 38 20.71 -2.94 -6.31
CA LEU A 38 21.89 -3.78 -6.51
C LEU A 38 22.77 -3.36 -7.70
N ASP A 39 22.31 -2.42 -8.52
CA ASP A 39 23.10 -1.81 -9.59
C ASP A 39 24.05 -0.71 -9.06
N ILE A 40 23.94 -0.39 -7.77
CA ILE A 40 24.79 0.59 -7.08
C ILE A 40 26.00 -0.14 -6.52
N THR A 41 27.18 0.29 -6.91
CA THR A 41 28.44 -0.19 -6.33
C THR A 41 28.81 0.69 -5.13
N PRO A 42 29.03 0.14 -3.94
CA PRO A 42 29.48 0.92 -2.77
C PRO A 42 30.73 1.76 -3.10
N GLY A 43 30.72 3.03 -2.70
CA GLY A 43 31.83 3.96 -2.96
C GLY A 43 31.84 4.59 -4.36
N SER A 44 30.97 4.19 -5.27
CA SER A 44 30.78 4.81 -6.58
C SER A 44 29.56 5.74 -6.60
N THR A 45 29.68 6.88 -7.29
CA THR A 45 28.54 7.75 -7.61
C THR A 45 27.85 7.32 -8.90
N GLN A 46 28.45 6.40 -9.65
CA GLN A 46 27.90 5.88 -10.90
C GLN A 46 27.17 4.56 -10.68
N ILE A 47 26.08 4.40 -11.41
CA ILE A 47 25.22 3.22 -11.39
C ILE A 47 25.05 2.65 -12.80
N LYS A 48 24.74 1.37 -12.88
CA LYS A 48 24.15 0.78 -14.06
C LYS A 48 22.65 1.05 -14.02
N ALA A 49 22.12 1.55 -15.13
CA ALA A 49 20.71 1.86 -15.27
C ALA A 49 20.23 1.53 -16.68
N HIS A 50 18.92 1.60 -16.90
CA HIS A 50 18.33 1.45 -18.21
C HIS A 50 17.60 2.73 -18.60
N SER A 51 17.86 3.22 -19.82
CA SER A 51 17.15 4.32 -20.43
C SER A 51 16.27 3.80 -21.57
N TYR A 52 15.04 4.27 -21.66
CA TYR A 52 14.10 3.89 -22.70
C TYR A 52 14.33 4.68 -23.97
N HIS A 53 14.34 4.02 -25.10
CA HIS A 53 14.45 4.64 -26.41
C HIS A 53 13.11 4.53 -27.15
N PRO A 54 12.31 5.61 -27.22
CA PRO A 54 10.93 5.54 -27.74
C PRO A 54 10.81 5.05 -29.17
N LYS A 55 11.76 5.43 -30.05
CA LYS A 55 11.74 5.03 -31.47
C LYS A 55 11.90 3.53 -31.70
N SER A 56 12.69 2.85 -30.89
CA SER A 56 12.90 1.40 -30.98
C SER A 56 12.08 0.59 -29.97
N ALA A 57 11.34 1.26 -29.09
CA ALA A 57 10.61 0.66 -27.98
C ALA A 57 11.48 -0.28 -27.11
N GLN A 58 12.74 0.11 -26.86
CA GLN A 58 13.71 -0.72 -26.15
C GLN A 58 14.34 -0.01 -24.96
N TRP A 59 14.66 -0.79 -23.95
CA TRP A 59 15.46 -0.37 -22.81
C TRP A 59 16.93 -0.72 -23.05
N ASN A 60 17.79 0.31 -23.07
CA ASN A 60 19.23 0.14 -23.24
C ASN A 60 19.96 0.34 -21.92
N GLU A 61 20.91 -0.54 -21.61
CA GLU A 61 21.80 -0.37 -20.46
C GLU A 61 22.70 0.84 -20.65
N ILE A 62 22.80 1.66 -19.64
CA ILE A 62 23.66 2.83 -19.57
C ILE A 62 24.43 2.89 -18.26
N LYS A 63 25.55 3.60 -18.23
CA LYS A 63 26.20 4.06 -17.00
C LYS A 63 25.87 5.54 -16.81
N CYS A 64 25.43 5.89 -15.62
CA CYS A 64 25.12 7.28 -15.28
C CYS A 64 25.36 7.53 -13.79
N GLU A 65 25.29 8.77 -13.35
CA GLU A 65 25.30 9.10 -11.93
C GLU A 65 24.00 8.66 -11.25
N ILE A 66 24.04 8.57 -9.91
CA ILE A 66 22.84 8.35 -9.09
C ILE A 66 21.85 9.48 -9.43
N PRO A 67 20.56 9.19 -9.74
CA PRO A 67 19.62 10.20 -10.19
C PRO A 67 19.33 11.25 -9.10
N ASP A 68 19.00 12.47 -9.52
CA ASP A 68 18.66 13.58 -8.62
C ASP A 68 17.43 13.24 -7.78
N TRP A 69 16.46 12.57 -8.39
CA TRP A 69 15.22 12.16 -7.77
C TRP A 69 14.98 10.66 -7.94
N ILE A 70 14.47 10.02 -6.89
CA ILE A 70 14.15 8.59 -6.88
C ILE A 70 12.66 8.39 -6.61
N TYR A 71 12.01 7.64 -7.51
CA TYR A 71 10.70 7.08 -7.29
C TYR A 71 10.86 5.63 -6.82
N ASP A 72 10.71 5.39 -5.53
CA ASP A 72 10.94 4.08 -4.92
C ASP A 72 9.72 3.16 -5.07
N ARG A 73 9.87 2.13 -5.92
CA ARG A 73 8.91 1.06 -6.17
C ARG A 73 9.45 -0.31 -5.74
N CYS A 74 10.35 -0.37 -4.75
CA CYS A 74 10.86 -1.61 -4.20
C CYS A 74 9.83 -2.27 -3.27
N PHE A 75 9.29 -3.42 -3.68
CA PHE A 75 8.39 -4.25 -2.88
C PHE A 75 9.17 -5.35 -2.17
N TYR A 76 9.58 -5.09 -0.95
CA TYR A 76 10.41 -6.01 -0.19
C TYR A 76 9.68 -7.27 0.26
N GLY A 77 10.29 -8.43 -0.05
CA GLY A 77 9.91 -9.74 0.45
C GLY A 77 10.85 -10.26 1.55
N LYS A 78 10.80 -11.58 1.77
CA LYS A 78 11.73 -12.31 2.64
C LYS A 78 12.94 -12.90 1.89
N ASP A 79 13.01 -12.69 0.58
CA ASP A 79 14.03 -13.21 -0.31
C ASP A 79 15.40 -12.52 -0.12
N GLN A 80 16.45 -13.12 -0.68
CA GLN A 80 17.81 -12.63 -0.56
C GLN A 80 18.03 -11.28 -1.24
N ARG A 81 17.35 -11.02 -2.39
CA ARG A 81 17.43 -9.75 -3.12
C ARG A 81 16.91 -8.60 -2.26
N SER A 82 15.74 -8.79 -1.63
CA SER A 82 15.16 -7.82 -0.69
C SER A 82 16.08 -7.52 0.49
N ARG A 83 16.73 -8.55 1.04
CA ARG A 83 17.67 -8.39 2.17
C ARG A 83 18.91 -7.59 1.78
N LYS A 84 19.48 -7.83 0.59
CA LYS A 84 20.64 -7.09 0.07
C LYS A 84 20.29 -5.65 -0.32
N ALA A 85 19.09 -5.42 -0.87
CA ALA A 85 18.67 -4.11 -1.34
C ALA A 85 18.36 -3.12 -0.20
N LYS A 86 17.77 -3.56 0.91
CA LYS A 86 17.36 -2.69 2.01
C LYS A 86 18.48 -1.78 2.56
N PRO A 87 19.69 -2.27 2.90
CA PRO A 87 20.76 -1.41 3.40
C PRO A 87 21.19 -0.33 2.38
N ILE A 88 21.17 -0.69 1.10
CA ILE A 88 21.52 0.25 0.02
C ILE A 88 20.48 1.36 -0.08
N VAL A 89 19.20 1.04 0.01
CA VAL A 89 18.12 2.04 -0.02
C VAL A 89 18.16 2.94 1.22
N GLU A 90 18.44 2.39 2.39
CA GLU A 90 18.62 3.22 3.60
C GLU A 90 19.85 4.14 3.51
N TRP A 91 20.90 3.72 2.83
CA TRP A 91 22.04 4.57 2.50
C TRP A 91 21.64 5.67 1.50
N LEU A 92 20.92 5.32 0.41
CA LEU A 92 20.43 6.28 -0.58
C LEU A 92 19.57 7.38 0.05
N LYS A 93 18.71 7.03 1.01
CA LYS A 93 17.86 8.00 1.72
C LYS A 93 18.66 9.06 2.48
N LYS A 94 19.93 8.77 2.79
CA LYS A 94 20.86 9.67 3.48
C LYS A 94 21.88 10.31 2.53
N TYR A 95 21.89 9.90 1.25
CA TYR A 95 22.85 10.40 0.29
C TYR A 95 22.50 11.84 -0.14
N PRO A 96 23.42 12.83 0.05
CA PRO A 96 23.06 14.26 -0.05
C PRO A 96 22.71 14.75 -1.45
N LYS A 97 23.12 14.00 -2.50
CA LYS A 97 22.91 14.40 -3.90
C LYS A 97 21.65 13.79 -4.53
N THR A 98 20.84 13.07 -3.77
CA THR A 98 19.59 12.49 -4.28
C THR A 98 18.47 12.69 -3.27
N SER A 99 17.25 12.78 -3.77
CA SER A 99 16.04 12.88 -2.97
C SER A 99 14.99 11.89 -3.47
N PHE A 100 14.06 11.53 -2.60
CA PHE A 100 12.96 10.64 -2.95
C PHE A 100 11.68 11.43 -3.17
N LEU A 101 10.84 11.02 -4.11
CA LEU A 101 9.49 11.58 -4.24
C LEU A 101 8.69 11.37 -2.94
N GLY A 102 8.90 10.24 -2.27
CA GLY A 102 8.38 9.95 -0.94
C GLY A 102 9.21 8.89 -0.24
N TYR A 103 9.36 9.01 1.08
CA TYR A 103 10.23 8.13 1.86
C TYR A 103 9.54 6.84 2.34
N GLY A 104 8.24 6.71 2.05
CA GLY A 104 7.43 5.56 2.43
C GLY A 104 6.92 5.60 3.87
N LEU A 105 6.12 4.62 4.24
CA LEU A 105 5.53 4.49 5.57
C LEU A 105 6.29 3.44 6.41
N PRO A 106 6.28 3.58 7.75
CA PRO A 106 6.78 2.56 8.66
C PRO A 106 5.88 1.32 8.68
N ASP A 107 6.08 0.46 9.68
CA ASP A 107 5.23 -0.72 9.86
C ASP A 107 3.77 -0.36 10.20
N LYS A 108 2.86 -1.32 9.96
CA LYS A 108 1.41 -1.13 10.13
C LYS A 108 0.98 -0.71 11.54
N TRP A 109 1.70 -1.12 12.57
CA TRP A 109 1.39 -0.72 13.92
C TRP A 109 1.74 0.75 14.18
N THR A 110 2.86 1.19 13.68
CA THR A 110 3.27 2.61 13.76
C THR A 110 2.31 3.50 12.98
N VAL A 111 1.95 3.11 11.74
CA VAL A 111 0.91 3.80 10.95
C VAL A 111 -0.42 3.86 11.71
N PHE A 112 -0.88 2.74 12.27
CA PHE A 112 -2.12 2.70 13.06
C PHE A 112 -2.07 3.64 14.27
N LYS A 113 -0.95 3.67 15.00
CA LYS A 113 -0.78 4.58 16.15
C LYS A 113 -0.88 6.04 15.74
N THR A 114 -0.19 6.43 14.66
CA THR A 114 -0.27 7.79 14.12
C THR A 114 -1.70 8.16 13.74
N LEU A 115 -2.38 7.31 12.96
CA LEU A 115 -3.76 7.59 12.56
C LEU A 115 -4.74 7.65 13.76
N LYS A 116 -4.47 6.89 14.82
CA LYS A 116 -5.29 6.90 16.04
C LYS A 116 -5.18 8.19 16.83
N THR A 117 -4.13 8.99 16.68
CA THR A 117 -4.00 10.30 17.34
C THR A 117 -4.82 11.39 16.66
N ASP A 118 -5.23 11.18 15.42
CA ASP A 118 -6.09 12.12 14.70
C ASP A 118 -7.55 11.97 15.15
N SER A 119 -8.18 13.06 15.58
CA SER A 119 -9.54 13.07 16.13
C SER A 119 -10.62 12.69 15.11
N ILE A 120 -10.36 12.87 13.82
CA ILE A 120 -11.27 12.53 12.72
C ILE A 120 -11.04 11.09 12.30
N VAL A 121 -9.79 10.75 11.95
CA VAL A 121 -9.44 9.44 11.37
C VAL A 121 -9.68 8.29 12.36
N GLN A 122 -9.48 8.51 13.66
CA GLN A 122 -9.67 7.47 14.68
C GLN A 122 -11.06 6.82 14.66
N ALA A 123 -12.10 7.57 14.23
CA ALA A 123 -13.47 7.06 14.14
C ALA A 123 -13.64 5.97 13.05
N TYR A 124 -12.75 5.96 12.07
CA TYR A 124 -12.74 5.00 10.96
C TYR A 124 -11.80 3.81 11.20
N LEU A 125 -11.09 3.76 12.33
CA LEU A 125 -10.14 2.69 12.60
C LEU A 125 -10.80 1.54 13.38
N PRO A 126 -10.70 0.29 12.90
CA PRO A 126 -11.17 -0.86 13.67
C PRO A 126 -10.32 -1.04 14.92
N LEU A 127 -10.93 -1.54 16.00
CA LEU A 127 -10.22 -1.82 17.23
C LEU A 127 -9.05 -2.77 17.00
N THR A 128 -7.84 -2.23 17.14
CA THR A 128 -6.59 -2.94 16.85
C THR A 128 -5.62 -2.81 18.04
N THR A 129 -4.97 -3.92 18.39
CA THR A 129 -3.92 -4.01 19.40
C THR A 129 -2.78 -4.88 18.90
N ILE A 130 -1.66 -4.94 19.60
CA ILE A 130 -0.64 -5.97 19.37
C ILE A 130 -1.11 -7.26 20.04
N ALA A 131 -1.06 -8.38 19.33
CA ALA A 131 -1.29 -9.70 19.90
C ALA A 131 -0.09 -10.09 20.77
N GLN A 132 -0.25 -10.17 22.08
CA GLN A 132 0.82 -10.47 23.03
C GLN A 132 0.88 -11.96 23.38
N SER A 133 -0.26 -12.63 23.47
CA SER A 133 -0.37 -14.04 23.89
C SER A 133 -1.62 -14.71 23.35
N GLY A 134 -1.67 -16.05 23.43
CA GLY A 134 -2.89 -16.80 23.15
C GLY A 134 -4.05 -16.45 24.07
N GLN A 135 -3.77 -16.10 25.34
CA GLN A 135 -4.80 -15.66 26.30
C GLN A 135 -5.39 -14.30 25.92
N ASP A 136 -4.55 -13.38 25.43
CA ASP A 136 -5.00 -12.09 24.93
C ASP A 136 -5.98 -12.27 23.75
N ILE A 137 -5.65 -13.16 22.83
CA ILE A 137 -6.50 -13.51 21.68
C ILE A 137 -7.80 -14.16 22.17
N LEU A 138 -7.74 -15.08 23.13
CA LEU A 138 -8.93 -15.73 23.70
C LEU A 138 -9.87 -14.74 24.37
N ARG A 139 -9.33 -13.77 25.12
CA ARG A 139 -10.14 -12.69 25.74
C ARG A 139 -10.89 -11.87 24.67
N ARG A 140 -10.24 -11.56 23.55
CA ARG A 140 -10.87 -10.89 22.42
C ARG A 140 -11.97 -11.74 21.80
N LEU A 141 -11.69 -13.01 21.53
CA LEU A 141 -12.65 -13.95 20.95
C LEU A 141 -13.85 -14.21 21.87
N ALA A 142 -13.66 -14.26 23.17
CA ALA A 142 -14.75 -14.39 24.13
C ALA A 142 -15.76 -13.23 24.03
N LYS A 143 -15.25 -12.01 23.79
CA LYS A 143 -16.07 -10.80 23.65
C LYS A 143 -16.69 -10.65 22.27
N GLU A 144 -15.89 -10.80 21.20
CA GLU A 144 -16.27 -10.44 19.83
C GLU A 144 -16.62 -11.62 18.94
N LYS A 145 -16.42 -12.88 19.41
CA LYS A 145 -16.60 -14.15 18.68
C LYS A 145 -15.66 -14.36 17.52
N SER A 146 -15.19 -13.31 16.87
CA SER A 146 -14.25 -13.37 15.75
C SER A 146 -13.25 -12.21 15.78
N CYS A 147 -12.04 -12.47 15.27
CA CYS A 147 -11.01 -11.47 15.12
C CYS A 147 -10.02 -11.86 14.01
N VAL A 148 -9.15 -10.93 13.64
CA VAL A 148 -8.14 -11.12 12.61
C VAL A 148 -6.75 -10.84 13.18
N LEU A 149 -5.80 -11.74 12.91
CA LEU A 149 -4.38 -11.49 13.13
C LEU A 149 -3.74 -11.05 11.82
N LYS A 150 -3.13 -9.86 11.82
CA LYS A 150 -2.42 -9.29 10.66
C LYS A 150 -0.94 -9.13 10.99
N PRO A 151 0.00 -9.67 10.17
CA PRO A 151 1.43 -9.43 10.40
C PRO A 151 1.76 -7.93 10.29
N ALA A 152 2.54 -7.41 11.24
CA ALA A 152 2.90 -5.99 11.25
C ALA A 152 3.77 -5.57 10.05
N TYR A 153 4.56 -6.48 9.48
CA TYR A 153 5.59 -6.20 8.46
C TYR A 153 5.32 -6.83 7.08
N SER A 154 4.12 -7.33 6.78
CA SER A 154 3.86 -8.00 5.50
C SER A 154 2.80 -7.28 4.67
N GLY A 155 2.96 -7.32 3.35
CA GLY A 155 1.99 -6.80 2.39
C GLY A 155 0.71 -7.67 2.26
N GLY A 156 0.01 -7.93 3.38
CA GLY A 156 -1.27 -8.66 3.40
C GLY A 156 -1.17 -10.20 3.41
N ARG A 157 0.03 -10.78 3.24
CA ARG A 157 0.21 -12.24 3.34
C ARG A 157 0.32 -12.67 4.80
N GLY A 158 -0.28 -13.83 5.14
CA GLY A 158 -0.23 -14.39 6.48
C GLY A 158 -1.30 -13.85 7.43
N ILE A 159 -2.38 -13.30 6.89
CA ILE A 159 -3.56 -12.93 7.69
C ILE A 159 -4.24 -14.21 8.16
N ILE A 160 -4.65 -14.22 9.43
CA ILE A 160 -5.34 -15.34 10.06
C ILE A 160 -6.67 -14.84 10.59
N TYR A 161 -7.75 -15.43 10.13
CA TYR A 161 -9.08 -15.26 10.70
C TYR A 161 -9.29 -16.27 11.83
N LEU A 162 -9.78 -15.80 12.94
CA LEU A 162 -10.10 -16.60 14.12
C LEU A 162 -11.57 -16.43 14.48
N GLU A 163 -12.22 -17.55 14.77
CA GLU A 163 -13.63 -17.61 15.19
C GLU A 163 -13.78 -18.54 16.39
N MET A 164 -14.58 -18.15 17.36
CA MET A 164 -14.92 -18.97 18.53
C MET A 164 -16.37 -19.40 18.48
N THR A 165 -16.60 -20.70 18.43
CA THR A 165 -17.93 -21.33 18.51
C THR A 165 -17.97 -22.23 19.76
N GLY A 166 -18.75 -21.83 20.77
CA GLY A 166 -18.70 -22.45 22.09
C GLY A 166 -17.30 -22.36 22.69
N LYS A 167 -16.69 -23.52 23.00
CA LYS A 167 -15.31 -23.62 23.52
C LYS A 167 -14.25 -23.87 22.44
N THR A 168 -14.65 -23.98 21.18
CA THR A 168 -13.76 -24.32 20.08
C THR A 168 -13.33 -23.07 19.32
N VAL A 169 -12.03 -22.90 19.14
CA VAL A 169 -11.46 -21.86 18.28
C VAL A 169 -11.10 -22.46 16.93
N LYS A 170 -11.59 -21.85 15.86
CA LYS A 170 -11.23 -22.16 14.48
C LYS A 170 -10.31 -21.08 13.92
N ALA A 171 -9.20 -21.49 13.30
CA ALA A 171 -8.29 -20.61 12.60
C ALA A 171 -8.32 -20.92 11.10
N SER A 172 -8.57 -19.88 10.30
CA SER A 172 -8.55 -19.96 8.83
C SER A 172 -7.47 -19.02 8.30
N TYR A 173 -6.56 -19.52 7.47
CA TYR A 173 -5.48 -18.74 6.88
C TYR A 173 -5.02 -19.38 5.56
N GLN A 174 -4.20 -18.64 4.81
CA GLN A 174 -3.73 -19.09 3.51
C GLN A 174 -2.24 -19.42 3.53
N VAL A 175 -1.89 -20.55 2.92
CA VAL A 175 -0.49 -20.95 2.65
C VAL A 175 -0.34 -21.19 1.16
N GLY A 176 0.38 -20.31 0.48
CA GLY A 176 0.44 -20.32 -0.98
C GLY A 176 -0.96 -20.08 -1.59
N LYS A 177 -1.43 -21.01 -2.41
CA LYS A 177 -2.79 -20.99 -2.99
C LYS A 177 -3.84 -21.75 -2.19
N HIS A 178 -3.45 -22.40 -1.09
CA HIS A 178 -4.33 -23.30 -0.33
C HIS A 178 -4.84 -22.66 0.95
N LYS A 179 -6.16 -22.74 1.17
CA LYS A 179 -6.80 -22.39 2.45
C LYS A 179 -6.50 -23.48 3.47
N GLN A 180 -6.02 -23.09 4.63
CA GLN A 180 -5.76 -23.96 5.77
C GLN A 180 -6.80 -23.69 6.86
N LEU A 181 -7.30 -24.77 7.47
CA LEU A 181 -8.22 -24.72 8.59
C LEU A 181 -7.61 -25.49 9.76
N LYS A 182 -7.63 -24.88 10.93
CA LYS A 182 -7.26 -25.54 12.19
C LYS A 182 -8.35 -25.34 13.22
N SER A 183 -8.63 -26.37 14.01
CA SER A 183 -9.61 -26.32 15.07
C SER A 183 -8.98 -26.72 16.40
N PHE A 184 -9.29 -25.97 17.45
CA PHE A 184 -8.73 -26.14 18.78
C PHE A 184 -9.87 -26.24 19.78
N SER A 185 -10.11 -27.45 20.32
CA SER A 185 -11.07 -27.72 21.40
C SER A 185 -10.46 -27.55 22.79
N LYS A 186 -9.11 -27.59 22.89
CA LYS A 186 -8.36 -27.39 24.15
C LYS A 186 -7.59 -26.06 24.12
N GLN A 187 -7.75 -25.26 25.16
CA GLN A 187 -7.05 -23.96 25.30
C GLN A 187 -5.54 -24.10 25.21
N ALA A 188 -4.94 -25.10 25.88
CA ALA A 188 -3.49 -25.32 25.86
C ALA A 188 -2.95 -25.57 24.44
N SER A 189 -3.69 -26.30 23.59
CA SER A 189 -3.30 -26.53 22.20
C SER A 189 -3.33 -25.24 21.38
N PHE A 190 -4.34 -24.39 21.59
CA PHE A 190 -4.43 -23.07 20.95
C PHE A 190 -3.28 -22.15 21.38
N GLU A 191 -3.00 -22.07 22.69
CA GLU A 191 -1.91 -21.26 23.21
C GLU A 191 -0.54 -21.72 22.69
N THR A 192 -0.32 -23.02 22.60
CA THR A 192 0.91 -23.59 22.02
C THR A 192 1.07 -23.21 20.55
N TRP A 193 -0.03 -23.24 19.78
CA TRP A 193 -0.01 -22.78 18.40
C TRP A 193 0.22 -21.28 18.30
N CYS A 194 -0.42 -20.45 19.14
CA CYS A 194 -0.19 -19.01 19.21
C CYS A 194 1.27 -18.67 19.51
N LYS A 195 1.94 -19.35 20.46
CA LYS A 195 3.38 -19.15 20.75
C LYS A 195 4.25 -19.27 19.50
N LYS A 196 3.95 -20.21 18.60
CA LYS A 196 4.70 -20.39 17.35
C LYS A 196 4.46 -19.22 16.36
N ILE A 197 3.20 -18.75 16.24
CA ILE A 197 2.85 -17.66 15.32
C ILE A 197 3.39 -16.33 15.83
N LEU A 198 3.24 -16.04 17.12
CA LEU A 198 3.62 -14.80 17.77
C LEU A 198 5.15 -14.63 17.95
N GLN A 199 5.97 -15.57 17.46
CA GLN A 199 7.39 -15.32 17.20
C GLN A 199 7.59 -14.15 16.21
N HIS A 200 6.57 -13.87 15.40
CA HIS A 200 6.48 -12.66 14.59
C HIS A 200 5.45 -11.71 15.19
N ARG A 201 5.66 -10.42 15.00
CA ARG A 201 4.74 -9.39 15.50
C ARG A 201 3.44 -9.40 14.70
N TYR A 202 2.32 -9.64 15.37
CA TYR A 202 0.98 -9.60 14.81
C TYR A 202 0.12 -8.52 15.48
N LEU A 203 -0.72 -7.88 14.67
CA LEU A 203 -1.81 -7.03 15.13
C LEU A 203 -3.06 -7.90 15.31
N LEU A 204 -3.75 -7.73 16.43
CA LEU A 204 -5.03 -8.32 16.74
C LEU A 204 -6.12 -7.28 16.48
N GLN A 205 -6.92 -7.49 15.44
CA GLN A 205 -7.94 -6.56 14.98
C GLN A 205 -9.31 -7.19 15.03
N SER A 206 -10.34 -6.41 15.36
CA SER A 206 -11.74 -6.85 15.25
C SER A 206 -12.05 -7.31 13.83
N TYR A 207 -12.78 -8.41 13.71
CA TYR A 207 -13.28 -8.85 12.41
C TYR A 207 -14.40 -7.90 11.95
N LEU A 208 -14.37 -7.54 10.68
CA LEU A 208 -15.41 -6.74 10.03
C LEU A 208 -16.10 -7.59 8.98
N ASP A 209 -17.42 -7.67 9.03
CA ASP A 209 -18.22 -8.34 7.99
C ASP A 209 -18.35 -7.38 6.80
N ILE A 210 -17.47 -7.58 5.84
CA ILE A 210 -17.30 -6.74 4.64
C ILE A 210 -17.94 -7.35 3.40
N GLN A 211 -18.89 -8.27 3.58
CA GLN A 211 -19.58 -8.90 2.45
C GLN A 211 -20.60 -7.94 1.82
N ASP A 212 -20.63 -7.95 0.49
CA ASP A 212 -21.70 -7.30 -0.27
C ASP A 212 -23.04 -8.06 -0.13
N GLN A 213 -24.08 -7.60 -0.84
CA GLN A 213 -25.41 -8.21 -0.78
C GLN A 213 -25.45 -9.65 -1.30
N GLU A 214 -24.50 -10.03 -2.14
CA GLU A 214 -24.37 -11.37 -2.70
C GLU A 214 -23.46 -12.30 -1.89
N GLY A 215 -22.92 -11.80 -0.75
CA GLY A 215 -22.05 -12.56 0.15
C GLY A 215 -20.58 -12.62 -0.27
N TYR A 216 -20.15 -11.75 -1.17
CA TYR A 216 -18.75 -11.63 -1.56
C TYR A 216 -18.04 -10.56 -0.72
N PRO A 217 -16.92 -10.89 -0.07
CA PRO A 217 -16.11 -9.86 0.58
C PRO A 217 -15.61 -8.84 -0.41
N CYS A 218 -15.82 -7.56 -0.13
CA CYS A 218 -15.33 -6.48 -0.97
C CYS A 218 -14.69 -5.36 -0.15
N ASP A 219 -13.74 -4.66 -0.76
CA ASP A 219 -13.16 -3.43 -0.25
C ASP A 219 -13.01 -2.38 -1.33
N ILE A 220 -13.03 -1.12 -0.92
CA ILE A 220 -12.78 0.04 -1.75
C ILE A 220 -11.30 0.34 -1.67
N ARG A 221 -10.65 0.41 -2.81
CA ARG A 221 -9.26 0.84 -2.96
C ARG A 221 -9.21 2.25 -3.50
N LEU A 222 -8.73 3.19 -2.70
CA LEU A 222 -8.40 4.54 -3.16
C LEU A 222 -6.90 4.63 -3.45
N LEU A 223 -6.54 5.33 -4.51
CA LEU A 223 -5.18 5.72 -4.83
C LEU A 223 -5.09 7.23 -4.76
N LEU A 224 -4.23 7.72 -3.90
CA LEU A 224 -3.92 9.12 -3.73
C LEU A 224 -2.51 9.39 -4.23
N GLN A 225 -2.30 10.50 -4.93
CA GLN A 225 -0.98 10.97 -5.34
C GLN A 225 -0.92 12.50 -5.17
N LYS A 226 0.28 13.02 -5.01
CA LYS A 226 0.50 14.45 -5.06
C LYS A 226 0.53 14.96 -6.49
N ASN A 227 -0.11 16.11 -6.71
CA ASN A 227 -0.15 16.80 -8.00
C ASN A 227 1.06 17.72 -8.21
N SER A 228 1.05 18.51 -9.29
CA SER A 228 2.07 19.51 -9.64
C SER A 228 2.16 20.69 -8.67
N SER A 229 1.27 20.82 -7.71
CA SER A 229 1.29 21.82 -6.64
C SER A 229 1.66 21.24 -5.28
N GLY A 230 2.00 19.94 -5.22
CA GLY A 230 2.31 19.25 -3.98
C GLY A 230 1.07 18.91 -3.12
N GLU A 231 -0.14 19.04 -3.66
CA GLU A 231 -1.39 18.74 -2.97
C GLU A 231 -1.82 17.28 -3.20
N TRP A 232 -2.40 16.67 -2.18
CA TRP A 232 -2.99 15.35 -2.30
C TRP A 232 -4.24 15.35 -3.16
N LYS A 233 -4.29 14.46 -4.14
CA LYS A 233 -5.45 14.26 -5.04
C LYS A 233 -5.81 12.78 -5.13
N LEU A 234 -7.11 12.52 -5.27
CA LEU A 234 -7.62 11.19 -5.56
C LEU A 234 -7.33 10.84 -7.03
N SER A 235 -6.36 9.96 -7.23
CA SER A 235 -5.88 9.54 -8.56
C SER A 235 -6.57 8.30 -9.08
N GLY A 236 -7.32 7.59 -8.24
CA GLY A 236 -8.06 6.40 -8.64
C GLY A 236 -8.88 5.82 -7.51
N LYS A 237 -10.01 5.22 -7.88
CA LYS A 237 -10.86 4.44 -6.99
C LYS A 237 -11.37 3.21 -7.71
N THR A 238 -11.40 2.09 -7.02
CA THR A 238 -11.89 0.81 -7.52
C THR A 238 -12.41 -0.02 -6.37
N VAL A 239 -13.23 -1.01 -6.66
CA VAL A 239 -13.66 -2.00 -5.69
C VAL A 239 -13.01 -3.33 -6.02
N ARG A 240 -12.46 -3.99 -5.01
CA ARG A 240 -11.94 -5.34 -5.14
C ARG A 240 -12.94 -6.30 -4.51
N ARG A 241 -13.39 -7.27 -5.27
CA ARG A 241 -14.32 -8.30 -4.87
C ARG A 241 -13.59 -9.64 -4.82
N SER A 242 -13.61 -10.31 -3.71
CA SER A 242 -13.01 -11.63 -3.55
C SER A 242 -13.98 -12.74 -3.97
N TYR A 243 -13.56 -14.00 -3.85
CA TYR A 243 -14.47 -15.12 -4.09
C TYR A 243 -15.55 -15.20 -3.02
N GLN A 244 -16.69 -15.77 -3.38
CA GLN A 244 -17.74 -16.10 -2.45
C GLN A 244 -17.18 -17.00 -1.32
N HIS A 245 -17.55 -16.70 -0.07
CA HIS A 245 -17.01 -17.35 1.12
C HIS A 245 -15.51 -17.16 1.40
N ALA A 246 -14.82 -16.27 0.68
CA ALA A 246 -13.53 -15.80 1.15
C ALA A 246 -13.74 -15.00 2.46
N LEU A 247 -12.80 -15.11 3.37
CA LEU A 247 -12.90 -14.40 4.66
C LEU A 247 -12.37 -12.97 4.58
N LEU A 248 -11.59 -12.67 3.54
CA LEU A 248 -10.88 -11.39 3.38
C LEU A 248 -10.64 -11.11 1.90
N THR A 249 -10.66 -9.86 1.50
CA THR A 249 -10.45 -9.42 0.11
C THR A 249 -9.01 -9.56 -0.38
N ASN A 250 -8.03 -9.57 0.51
CA ASN A 250 -6.61 -9.36 0.19
C ASN A 250 -5.74 -10.63 0.21
N THR A 251 -6.33 -11.83 0.21
CA THR A 251 -5.57 -13.04 0.49
C THR A 251 -4.79 -13.63 -0.69
N THR A 252 -5.11 -13.30 -1.95
CA THR A 252 -4.48 -13.98 -3.09
C THR A 252 -4.19 -13.15 -4.33
N GLY A 253 -4.63 -11.91 -4.42
CA GLY A 253 -4.57 -11.14 -5.68
C GLY A 253 -5.48 -11.70 -6.79
N THR A 254 -6.41 -12.57 -6.45
CA THR A 254 -7.33 -13.28 -7.36
C THR A 254 -8.76 -12.72 -7.32
N GLY A 255 -9.00 -11.65 -6.57
CA GLY A 255 -10.27 -10.93 -6.60
C GLY A 255 -10.44 -10.16 -7.91
N GLU A 256 -11.68 -10.04 -8.36
CA GLU A 256 -12.04 -9.19 -9.48
C GLU A 256 -12.02 -7.72 -9.07
N ALA A 257 -11.49 -6.88 -9.95
CA ALA A 257 -11.61 -5.44 -9.82
C ALA A 257 -12.87 -5.00 -10.57
N MET A 258 -13.68 -4.18 -9.93
CA MET A 258 -14.87 -3.57 -10.55
C MET A 258 -14.84 -2.06 -10.43
N SER A 259 -15.54 -1.39 -11.35
CA SER A 259 -15.71 0.06 -11.29
C SER A 259 -16.39 0.45 -9.97
N PHE A 260 -15.82 1.44 -9.31
CA PHE A 260 -16.42 2.02 -8.10
C PHE A 260 -17.82 2.58 -8.38
N GLU A 261 -18.01 3.22 -9.53
CA GLU A 261 -19.28 3.81 -9.96
C GLU A 261 -20.37 2.75 -10.10
N ASN A 262 -20.05 1.64 -10.77
CA ASN A 262 -21.00 0.53 -10.95
C ASN A 262 -21.33 -0.14 -9.60
N TRP A 263 -20.35 -0.34 -8.76
CA TRP A 263 -20.57 -0.88 -7.42
C TRP A 263 -21.41 0.07 -6.56
N LEU A 264 -21.18 1.39 -6.64
CA LEU A 264 -21.91 2.39 -5.88
C LEU A 264 -23.41 2.35 -6.20
N LEU A 265 -23.80 2.03 -7.45
CA LEU A 265 -25.19 1.88 -7.84
C LEU A 265 -25.92 0.75 -7.10
N SER A 266 -25.20 -0.25 -6.60
CA SER A 266 -25.77 -1.32 -5.77
C SER A 266 -26.06 -0.89 -4.32
N ILE A 267 -25.54 0.27 -3.90
CA ILE A 267 -25.72 0.81 -2.55
C ILE A 267 -26.99 1.68 -2.51
N PRO A 268 -27.85 1.57 -1.50
CA PRO A 268 -29.02 2.43 -1.36
C PRO A 268 -28.66 3.93 -1.37
N LYS A 269 -29.40 4.76 -2.10
CA LYS A 269 -29.09 6.20 -2.32
C LYS A 269 -28.77 6.97 -1.03
N LYS A 270 -29.52 6.75 0.04
CA LYS A 270 -29.28 7.39 1.34
C LYS A 270 -27.90 7.05 1.91
N ARG A 271 -27.41 5.83 1.66
CA ARG A 271 -26.07 5.38 2.11
C ARG A 271 -24.97 5.87 1.18
N GLN A 272 -25.26 6.09 -0.10
CA GLN A 272 -24.24 6.58 -1.05
C GLN A 272 -23.70 7.94 -0.62
N THR A 273 -24.55 8.89 -0.23
CA THR A 273 -24.11 10.23 0.21
C THR A 273 -23.20 10.13 1.41
N ILE A 274 -23.60 9.39 2.46
CA ILE A 274 -22.80 9.20 3.68
C ILE A 274 -21.45 8.54 3.34
N LEU A 275 -21.46 7.48 2.52
CA LEU A 275 -20.25 6.81 2.10
C LEU A 275 -19.29 7.76 1.37
N LEU A 276 -19.80 8.58 0.44
CA LEU A 276 -18.99 9.52 -0.32
C LEU A 276 -18.39 10.61 0.59
N ASP A 277 -19.14 11.09 1.57
CA ASP A 277 -18.66 12.05 2.57
C ASP A 277 -17.57 11.43 3.48
N ASP A 278 -17.78 10.18 3.93
CA ASP A 278 -16.77 9.45 4.70
C ASP A 278 -15.49 9.22 3.90
N LEU A 279 -15.62 8.79 2.62
CA LEU A 279 -14.47 8.61 1.73
C LEU A 279 -13.73 9.92 1.49
N ASN A 280 -14.45 11.03 1.33
CA ASN A 280 -13.86 12.36 1.18
C ASN A 280 -13.11 12.78 2.44
N THR A 281 -13.69 12.57 3.62
CA THR A 281 -13.07 12.84 4.91
C THR A 281 -11.77 12.03 5.09
N ILE A 282 -11.82 10.73 4.84
CA ILE A 282 -10.66 9.83 4.95
C ILE A 282 -9.55 10.24 3.98
N HIS A 283 -9.89 10.54 2.72
CA HIS A 283 -8.88 10.86 1.71
C HIS A 283 -8.18 12.21 1.97
N GLN A 284 -8.82 13.14 2.67
CA GLN A 284 -8.23 14.42 3.06
C GLN A 284 -7.37 14.29 4.34
N ALA A 285 -7.90 13.64 5.37
CA ALA A 285 -7.26 13.59 6.68
C ALA A 285 -6.08 12.61 6.75
N VAL A 286 -6.23 11.40 6.19
CA VAL A 286 -5.20 10.34 6.32
C VAL A 286 -3.84 10.74 5.75
N PRO A 287 -3.71 11.29 4.53
CA PRO A 287 -2.41 11.66 3.99
C PRO A 287 -1.74 12.77 4.80
N THR A 288 -2.51 13.77 5.21
CA THR A 288 -2.01 14.91 5.98
C THR A 288 -1.46 14.48 7.33
N THR A 289 -2.21 13.65 8.06
CA THR A 289 -1.80 13.10 9.35
C THR A 289 -0.53 12.26 9.24
N LEU A 290 -0.45 11.40 8.23
CA LEU A 290 0.73 10.54 8.03
C LEU A 290 1.96 11.31 7.57
N GLU A 291 1.81 12.30 6.71
CA GLU A 291 2.93 13.10 6.21
C GLU A 291 3.50 14.02 7.29
N ALA A 292 2.66 14.56 8.17
CA ALA A 292 3.10 15.37 9.30
C ALA A 292 4.02 14.59 10.26
N GLU A 293 3.75 13.30 10.49
CA GLU A 293 4.53 12.47 11.41
C GLU A 293 5.70 11.74 10.73
N HIS A 294 5.54 11.30 9.48
CA HIS A 294 6.50 10.42 8.80
C HIS A 294 7.31 11.11 7.68
N GLY A 295 7.10 12.42 7.51
CA GLY A 295 7.76 13.19 6.47
C GLY A 295 7.17 12.95 5.08
N ARG A 296 7.86 13.46 4.06
CA ARG A 296 7.38 13.49 2.68
C ARG A 296 6.91 12.14 2.18
N LEU A 297 5.67 12.14 1.70
CA LEU A 297 5.04 11.04 0.97
C LEU A 297 4.65 11.52 -0.43
N PHE A 298 4.57 10.60 -1.38
CA PHE A 298 4.13 10.91 -2.74
C PHE A 298 2.80 10.26 -3.09
N GLU A 299 2.64 9.00 -2.73
CA GLU A 299 1.44 8.24 -3.05
C GLU A 299 1.00 7.37 -1.88
N LEU A 300 -0.30 7.15 -1.78
CA LEU A 300 -0.91 6.27 -0.78
C LEU A 300 -2.03 5.44 -1.42
N GLY A 301 -2.08 4.16 -1.06
CA GLY A 301 -3.22 3.31 -1.33
C GLY A 301 -3.98 3.08 -0.04
N LEU A 302 -5.26 3.46 0.01
CA LEU A 302 -6.12 3.25 1.16
C LEU A 302 -7.05 2.07 0.88
N ASP A 303 -7.09 1.11 1.78
CA ASP A 303 -8.04 0.00 1.75
C ASP A 303 -9.16 0.31 2.74
N ILE A 304 -10.36 0.50 2.22
CA ILE A 304 -11.54 0.92 2.98
C ILE A 304 -12.63 -0.12 2.78
N CYS A 305 -13.37 -0.44 3.82
CA CYS A 305 -14.52 -1.31 3.69
C CYS A 305 -15.79 -0.66 4.23
N LEU A 306 -16.92 -1.10 3.68
CA LEU A 306 -18.26 -0.79 4.14
C LEU A 306 -18.85 -2.05 4.75
N THR A 307 -19.23 -1.99 6.02
CA THR A 307 -19.90 -3.10 6.71
C THR A 307 -21.42 -3.08 6.46
N LYS A 308 -22.10 -4.20 6.70
CA LYS A 308 -23.55 -4.33 6.46
C LYS A 308 -24.40 -3.32 7.21
N ASP A 309 -23.95 -2.89 8.39
CA ASP A 309 -24.57 -1.82 9.18
C ASP A 309 -24.35 -0.42 8.59
N GLY A 310 -23.55 -0.33 7.50
CA GLY A 310 -23.28 0.92 6.78
C GLY A 310 -22.11 1.72 7.33
N LYS A 311 -21.32 1.18 8.25
CA LYS A 311 -20.15 1.85 8.80
C LYS A 311 -18.94 1.68 7.88
N VAL A 312 -18.21 2.78 7.67
CA VAL A 312 -16.99 2.84 6.88
C VAL A 312 -15.77 2.62 7.77
N TRP A 313 -14.83 1.80 7.32
CA TRP A 313 -13.62 1.47 8.05
C TRP A 313 -12.38 1.54 7.17
N LEU A 314 -11.34 2.21 7.65
CA LEU A 314 -10.01 2.20 7.05
C LEU A 314 -9.24 0.98 7.58
N ILE A 315 -8.99 -0.01 6.72
CA ILE A 315 -8.40 -1.30 7.11
C ILE A 315 -6.92 -1.43 6.83
N ASP A 316 -6.38 -0.66 5.89
CA ASP A 316 -4.94 -0.63 5.59
C ASP A 316 -4.54 0.64 4.84
N VAL A 317 -3.27 1.05 5.00
CA VAL A 317 -2.64 2.14 4.25
C VAL A 317 -1.29 1.69 3.74
N ASN A 318 -1.05 1.88 2.44
CA ASN A 318 0.17 1.48 1.76
C ASN A 318 0.81 2.67 1.02
N SER A 319 2.10 2.90 1.23
CA SER A 319 2.86 3.97 0.54
C SER A 319 3.44 3.57 -0.82
N LYS A 320 3.24 2.32 -1.22
CA LYS A 320 3.63 1.81 -2.55
C LYS A 320 2.47 1.01 -3.12
N PRO A 321 1.34 1.66 -3.49
CA PRO A 321 0.17 0.95 -3.99
C PRO A 321 0.45 0.32 -5.35
N GLY A 322 0.00 -0.93 -5.57
CA GLY A 322 0.00 -1.54 -6.90
C GLY A 322 -0.95 -0.80 -7.84
N LYS A 323 -0.55 -0.61 -9.08
CA LYS A 323 -1.29 0.21 -10.06
C LYS A 323 -2.13 -0.63 -11.05
N LYS A 324 -1.83 -1.91 -11.18
CA LYS A 324 -2.46 -2.80 -12.18
C LYS A 324 -3.99 -2.75 -12.14
N THR A 325 -4.57 -2.81 -10.95
CA THR A 325 -6.03 -2.78 -10.75
C THR A 325 -6.65 -1.46 -11.20
N PHE A 326 -5.97 -0.33 -10.92
CA PHE A 326 -6.45 0.98 -11.37
C PHE A 326 -6.34 1.13 -12.88
N LEU A 327 -5.20 0.78 -13.46
CA LEU A 327 -4.97 0.89 -14.90
C LEU A 327 -5.95 0.07 -15.74
N SER A 328 -6.40 -1.09 -15.23
CA SER A 328 -7.38 -1.93 -15.93
C SER A 328 -8.81 -1.40 -15.90
N GLN A 329 -9.14 -0.53 -14.93
CA GLN A 329 -10.52 -0.02 -14.72
C GLN A 329 -10.64 1.49 -14.93
N SER A 330 -9.54 2.19 -15.22
CA SER A 330 -9.51 3.64 -15.30
C SER A 330 -9.90 4.17 -16.69
N SER A 331 -10.57 5.34 -16.71
CA SER A 331 -10.69 6.17 -17.90
C SER A 331 -9.33 6.64 -18.41
N GLU A 332 -9.26 7.11 -19.64
CA GLU A 332 -8.03 7.66 -20.21
C GLU A 332 -7.49 8.82 -19.37
N THR A 333 -8.34 9.77 -18.99
CA THR A 333 -7.99 10.89 -18.12
C THR A 333 -7.35 10.45 -16.80
N MET A 334 -7.90 9.40 -16.19
CA MET A 334 -7.34 8.87 -14.93
C MET A 334 -6.01 8.16 -15.15
N ARG A 335 -5.86 7.41 -16.25
CA ARG A 335 -4.57 6.82 -16.62
C ARG A 335 -3.50 7.89 -16.83
N ASP A 336 -3.84 8.96 -17.54
CA ASP A 336 -2.93 10.09 -17.76
C ASP A 336 -2.51 10.73 -16.43
N PHE A 337 -3.43 10.91 -15.49
CA PHE A 337 -3.09 11.41 -14.17
C PHE A 337 -2.12 10.48 -13.43
N LEU A 338 -2.34 9.16 -13.51
CA LEU A 338 -1.47 8.15 -12.87
C LEU A 338 -0.05 8.13 -13.44
N TYR A 339 0.10 8.33 -14.74
CA TYR A 339 1.40 8.36 -15.39
C TYR A 339 2.12 9.70 -15.26
N ASN A 340 1.38 10.80 -15.34
CA ASN A 340 1.96 12.14 -15.24
C ASN A 340 2.27 12.56 -13.79
N GLY A 341 1.54 12.02 -12.80
CA GLY A 341 1.70 12.38 -11.39
C GLY A 341 3.15 12.37 -10.87
N PRO A 342 3.93 11.27 -11.05
CA PRO A 342 5.31 11.23 -10.60
C PRO A 342 6.21 12.26 -11.27
N LEU A 343 5.98 12.55 -12.55
CA LEU A 343 6.77 13.51 -13.34
C LEU A 343 6.45 14.95 -12.92
N ALA A 344 5.19 15.30 -12.83
CA ALA A 344 4.72 16.60 -12.42
C ALA A 344 5.13 16.94 -10.97
N TYR A 345 4.99 15.97 -10.06
CA TYR A 345 5.41 16.16 -8.67
C TYR A 345 6.95 16.26 -8.53
N CYS A 346 7.70 15.55 -9.37
CA CYS A 346 9.15 15.66 -9.41
C CYS A 346 9.60 17.09 -9.79
N LEU A 347 8.96 17.71 -10.80
CA LEU A 347 9.22 19.10 -11.17
C LEU A 347 8.88 20.07 -10.03
N PHE A 348 7.73 19.89 -9.41
CA PHE A 348 7.34 20.72 -8.26
C PHE A 348 8.40 20.66 -7.14
N LEU A 349 8.89 19.49 -6.79
CA LEU A 349 9.92 19.34 -5.78
C LEU A 349 11.24 20.00 -6.18
N GLU A 350 11.63 19.91 -7.45
CA GLU A 350 12.84 20.57 -7.98
C GLU A 350 12.73 22.09 -7.88
N GLU A 351 11.57 22.66 -8.19
CA GLU A 351 11.33 24.10 -8.06
C GLU A 351 11.36 24.56 -6.60
N VAL A 352 10.79 23.78 -5.69
CA VAL A 352 10.84 24.07 -4.24
C VAL A 352 12.28 24.06 -3.75
N ASN A 353 13.07 23.04 -4.12
CA ASN A 353 14.48 22.95 -3.72
C ASN A 353 15.32 24.14 -4.25
N LYS A 354 15.09 24.59 -5.49
CA LYS A 354 15.78 25.76 -6.06
C LYS A 354 15.45 27.04 -5.28
N LYS A 355 14.17 27.28 -5.00
CA LYS A 355 13.74 28.44 -4.21
C LYS A 355 14.30 28.45 -2.79
N GLU A 356 14.48 27.28 -2.17
CA GLU A 356 15.11 27.16 -0.84
C GLU A 356 16.62 27.39 -0.90
N ALA A 357 17.29 26.98 -1.97
CA ALA A 357 18.71 27.21 -2.17
C ALA A 357 19.02 28.68 -2.45
N GLU A 358 18.16 29.44 -3.16
CA GLU A 358 18.29 30.86 -3.44
C GLU A 358 18.08 31.75 -2.19
N LYS A 359 17.44 31.23 -1.16
CA LYS A 359 17.18 31.95 0.12
C LYS A 359 18.29 31.76 1.15
N LYS A 360 19.25 30.89 0.91
CA LYS A 360 20.43 30.62 1.77
C LYS A 360 21.68 31.30 1.24
#